data_6c638e8602b38d958d7396dc55167ca0
#
_entry.id   6c638e8602b38d958d7396dc55167ca0
#
_cell.length_a   1.000
_cell.length_b   1.000
_cell.length_c   1.000
_cell.angle_alpha   90.00
_cell.angle_beta   90.00
_cell.angle_gamma   90.00
#
_symmetry.space_group_name_H-M   'P 1'
#
loop_
_entity.id
_entity.type
_entity.pdbx_description
1 polymer ?
#
loop_
_entity_poly.entity_id
_entity_poly.type
_entity_poly.pdbx_seq_one_letter_code
_entity_poly.pdbx_strand_id
1 'polypeptide(L)'
;HNVIAIDTYLDGIYKHKVIYHELGHREHTASYYKLNKEKAELQADRCMIHHLLKEELSYWDNMEDFNYIQFMEKYELTSIADEVMVKEELEFLIS
;
A
#
# COMPACT_ATOMS: atom_id res chain seq x y z
N HIS A 1 18.95 -10.35 16.86
CA HIS A 1 18.01 -9.64 16.40
C HIS A 1 17.91 -8.31 16.78
N ASN A 2 18.77 -7.91 17.35
CA ASN A 2 18.86 -6.65 17.70
C ASN A 2 19.28 -5.76 16.66
N VAL A 3 19.70 -6.24 15.57
CA VAL A 3 20.10 -5.46 14.53
C VAL A 3 19.08 -4.60 14.00
N ILE A 4 17.93 -4.80 14.33
CA ILE A 4 16.88 -4.05 13.84
C ILE A 4 16.85 -2.63 14.19
N ALA A 5 17.55 -2.26 15.19
CA ALA A 5 17.58 -0.89 15.65
C ALA A 5 18.09 0.05 14.58
N ILE A 6 18.89 -0.43 13.66
CA ILE A 6 19.47 0.42 12.66
C ILE A 6 18.45 0.87 11.65
N ASP A 7 17.50 0.04 11.32
CA ASP A 7 16.52 0.34 10.31
C ASP A 7 15.10 0.39 10.83
N THR A 8 14.94 0.92 12.02
CA THR A 8 13.64 0.98 12.65
C THR A 8 12.60 1.63 11.74
N TYR A 9 12.96 2.70 11.07
CA TYR A 9 12.04 3.41 10.21
C TYR A 9 11.61 2.55 9.02
N LEU A 10 12.57 1.96 8.34
CA LEU A 10 12.28 1.11 7.18
C LEU A 10 11.52 -0.15 7.61
N ASP A 11 11.87 -0.68 8.78
CA ASP A 11 11.19 -1.85 9.30
C ASP A 11 9.72 -1.54 9.56
N GLY A 12 9.43 -0.34 10.08
CA GLY A 12 8.06 0.07 10.30
C GLY A 12 7.27 0.21 9.02
N ILE A 13 7.89 0.78 7.98
CA ILE A 13 7.25 0.91 6.68
C ILE A 13 6.96 -0.47 6.10
N TYR A 14 7.92 -1.37 6.17
CA TYR A 14 7.77 -2.72 5.66
C TYR A 14 6.63 -3.44 6.38
N LYS A 15 6.56 -3.29 7.68
CA LYS A 15 5.50 -3.91 8.47
C LYS A 15 4.13 -3.40 8.08
N HIS A 16 4.00 -2.08 7.86
CA HIS A 16 2.73 -1.51 7.44
C HIS A 16 2.30 -2.09 6.10
N LYS A 17 3.24 -2.20 5.16
CA LYS A 17 2.92 -2.77 3.86
C LYS A 17 2.44 -4.21 3.99
N VAL A 18 3.15 -5.01 4.77
CA VAL A 18 2.80 -6.41 4.94
C VAL A 18 1.43 -6.55 5.60
N ILE A 19 1.19 -5.79 6.65
CA ILE A 19 -0.07 -5.86 7.37
C ILE A 19 -1.24 -5.49 6.45
N TYR A 20 -1.11 -4.40 5.70
CA TYR A 20 -2.19 -3.96 4.83
C TYR A 20 -2.39 -4.90 3.64
N HIS A 21 -1.31 -5.51 3.16
CA HIS A 21 -1.41 -6.50 2.11
C HIS A 21 -2.17 -7.73 2.61
N GLU A 22 -1.85 -8.17 3.83
CA GLU A 22 -2.54 -9.31 4.43
C GLU A 22 -4.01 -9.00 4.68
N LEU A 23 -4.31 -7.76 5.04
CA LEU A 23 -5.70 -7.37 5.20
C LEU A 23 -6.46 -7.54 3.89
N GLY A 24 -5.80 -7.25 2.76
CA GLY A 24 -6.42 -7.41 1.46
C GLY A 24 -6.73 -8.85 1.12
N HIS A 25 -6.02 -9.79 1.76
CA HIS A 25 -6.27 -11.20 1.52
C HIS A 25 -7.30 -11.81 2.47
N ARG A 26 -7.78 -11.04 3.45
CA ARG A 26 -8.66 -11.61 4.47
C ARG A 26 -9.86 -12.34 3.94
N GLU A 27 -10.43 -11.85 2.87
CA GLU A 27 -11.63 -12.45 2.32
C GLU A 27 -11.33 -13.54 1.29
N HIS A 28 -10.07 -13.79 1.02
CA HIS A 28 -9.71 -14.78 0.03
C HIS A 28 -9.60 -16.15 0.69
N THR A 29 -10.34 -17.12 0.17
CA THR A 29 -10.21 -18.50 0.65
C THR A 29 -9.01 -19.11 -0.06
N ALA A 30 -8.54 -20.24 0.45
CA ALA A 30 -7.44 -20.95 -0.17
C ALA A 30 -7.78 -21.37 -1.59
N SER A 31 -9.03 -21.80 -1.81
CA SER A 31 -9.45 -22.20 -3.15
C SER A 31 -9.47 -21.02 -4.11
N TYR A 32 -10.00 -19.89 -3.66
CA TYR A 32 -10.05 -18.69 -4.49
C TYR A 32 -8.63 -18.26 -4.86
N TYR A 33 -7.73 -18.22 -3.88
CA TYR A 33 -6.36 -17.78 -4.11
C TYR A 33 -5.66 -18.70 -5.10
N LYS A 34 -5.85 -20.02 -4.95
CA LYS A 34 -5.20 -20.98 -5.81
C LYS A 34 -5.61 -20.81 -7.28
N LEU A 35 -6.89 -20.53 -7.51
CA LEU A 35 -7.42 -20.40 -8.86
C LEU A 35 -7.27 -19.00 -9.44
N ASN A 36 -7.19 -17.99 -8.58
CA ASN A 36 -7.16 -16.60 -9.01
C ASN A 36 -6.02 -15.81 -8.39
N LYS A 37 -4.84 -16.42 -8.39
CA LYS A 37 -3.69 -15.84 -7.68
C LYS A 37 -3.38 -14.40 -8.09
N GLU A 38 -3.30 -14.15 -9.39
CA GLU A 38 -2.98 -12.82 -9.87
C GLU A 38 -4.02 -11.80 -9.43
N LYS A 39 -5.28 -12.15 -9.58
CA LYS A 39 -6.37 -11.26 -9.21
C LYS A 39 -6.37 -11.01 -7.71
N ALA A 40 -6.13 -12.07 -6.92
CA ALA A 40 -6.09 -11.93 -5.47
C ALA A 40 -4.94 -11.03 -5.03
N GLU A 41 -3.78 -11.17 -5.67
CA GLU A 41 -2.64 -10.32 -5.33
C GLU A 41 -2.90 -8.86 -5.70
N LEU A 42 -3.52 -8.62 -6.85
CA LEU A 42 -3.85 -7.25 -7.24
C LEU A 42 -4.86 -6.62 -6.29
N GLN A 43 -5.84 -7.40 -5.84
CA GLN A 43 -6.82 -6.91 -4.87
C GLN A 43 -6.14 -6.59 -3.54
N ALA A 44 -5.21 -7.44 -3.12
CA ALA A 44 -4.48 -7.21 -1.88
C ALA A 44 -3.59 -5.98 -1.99
N ASP A 45 -2.95 -5.78 -3.14
CA ASP A 45 -2.11 -4.61 -3.37
C ASP A 45 -2.96 -3.33 -3.37
N ARG A 46 -4.12 -3.37 -3.99
CA ARG A 46 -5.00 -2.19 -4.00
C ARG A 46 -5.47 -1.86 -2.59
N CYS A 47 -5.78 -2.88 -1.80
CA CYS A 47 -6.18 -2.68 -0.41
C CYS A 47 -5.03 -2.06 0.38
N MET A 48 -3.83 -2.56 0.18
CA MET A 48 -2.64 -2.03 0.83
C MET A 48 -2.44 -0.56 0.49
N ILE A 49 -2.51 -0.23 -0.80
CA ILE A 49 -2.32 1.14 -1.29
C ILE A 49 -3.40 2.06 -0.72
N HIS A 50 -4.65 1.59 -0.68
CA HIS A 50 -5.74 2.36 -0.12
C HIS A 50 -5.45 2.76 1.33
N HIS A 51 -5.04 1.79 2.14
CA HIS A 51 -4.77 2.06 3.55
C HIS A 51 -3.54 2.94 3.74
N LEU A 52 -2.48 2.71 2.95
CA LEU A 52 -1.29 3.54 3.05
C LEU A 52 -1.57 4.99 2.66
N LEU A 53 -2.35 5.19 1.58
CA LEU A 53 -2.72 6.53 1.15
C LEU A 53 -3.58 7.22 2.20
N LYS A 54 -4.56 6.50 2.73
CA LYS A 54 -5.45 7.06 3.72
C LYS A 54 -4.67 7.51 4.95
N GLU A 55 -3.72 6.70 5.38
CA GLU A 55 -2.89 7.04 6.52
C GLU A 55 -1.99 8.24 6.20
N GLU A 56 -1.37 8.23 5.03
CA GLU A 56 -0.48 9.30 4.62
C GLU A 56 -1.23 10.64 4.50
N LEU A 57 -2.39 10.63 3.84
CA LEU A 57 -3.16 11.84 3.64
C LEU A 57 -3.65 12.45 4.95
N SER A 58 -3.75 11.64 6.00
CA SER A 58 -4.19 12.17 7.29
C SER A 58 -3.18 13.14 7.89
N TYR A 59 -1.94 13.14 7.40
CA TYR A 59 -0.92 14.04 7.90
C TYR A 59 -0.78 15.33 7.08
N TRP A 60 -1.55 15.47 6.00
CA TRP A 60 -1.42 16.63 5.11
C TRP A 60 -2.59 17.58 5.30
N ASP A 61 -2.29 18.86 5.52
CA ASP A 61 -3.32 19.87 5.65
C ASP A 61 -3.81 20.32 4.29
N ASN A 62 -2.91 20.33 3.30
CA ASN A 62 -3.25 20.79 1.96
C ASN A 62 -2.92 19.69 0.96
N MET A 63 -3.96 19.16 0.33
CA MET A 63 -3.77 18.07 -0.63
C MET A 63 -2.97 18.48 -1.85
N GLU A 64 -2.92 19.77 -2.15
CA GLU A 64 -2.15 20.26 -3.27
C GLU A 64 -0.65 20.02 -3.10
N ASP A 65 -0.21 19.91 -1.86
CA ASP A 65 1.20 19.68 -1.58
C ASP A 65 1.57 18.21 -1.63
N PHE A 66 0.59 17.32 -1.69
CA PHE A 66 0.83 15.89 -1.71
C PHE A 66 1.38 15.46 -3.07
N ASN A 67 2.46 14.72 -3.05
CA ASN A 67 3.09 14.23 -4.27
C ASN A 67 3.07 12.71 -4.29
N TYR A 68 2.30 12.12 -5.20
CA TYR A 68 2.16 10.67 -5.24
C TYR A 68 3.45 9.96 -5.62
N ILE A 69 4.33 10.64 -6.36
CA ILE A 69 5.61 10.04 -6.72
C ILE A 69 6.48 9.84 -5.48
N GLN A 70 6.51 10.85 -4.60
CA GLN A 70 7.25 10.72 -3.34
C GLN A 70 6.63 9.65 -2.46
N PHE A 71 5.30 9.55 -2.48
CA PHE A 71 4.59 8.50 -1.74
C PHE A 71 5.03 7.12 -2.25
N MET A 72 5.08 6.94 -3.56
CA MET A 72 5.50 5.67 -4.15
C MET A 72 6.93 5.33 -3.79
N GLU A 73 7.80 6.35 -3.79
CA GLU A 73 9.20 6.12 -3.42
C GLU A 73 9.33 5.71 -1.96
N LYS A 74 8.58 6.37 -1.10
CA LYS A 74 8.61 6.07 0.33
C LYS A 74 8.24 4.61 0.62
N TYR A 75 7.25 4.10 -0.07
CA TYR A 75 6.77 2.75 0.17
C TYR A 75 7.29 1.74 -0.86
N GLU A 76 8.24 2.16 -1.69
CA GLU A 76 8.87 1.28 -2.68
C GLU A 76 7.86 0.62 -3.62
N LEU A 77 6.92 1.43 -4.09
CA LEU A 77 5.93 0.98 -5.05
C LEU A 77 6.45 1.33 -6.42
N THR A 78 6.98 0.35 -7.13
CA THR A 78 7.74 0.62 -8.35
C THR A 78 7.11 0.12 -9.64
N SER A 79 6.04 -0.66 -9.57
CA SER A 79 5.46 -1.21 -10.79
C SER A 79 4.47 -0.24 -11.42
N ILE A 80 4.20 -0.44 -12.71
CA ILE A 80 3.22 0.37 -13.41
C ILE A 80 1.83 0.12 -12.84
N ALA A 81 1.55 -1.13 -12.43
CA ALA A 81 0.28 -1.46 -11.81
C ALA A 81 0.10 -0.70 -10.50
N ASP A 82 1.18 -0.59 -9.72
CA ASP A 82 1.14 0.18 -8.47
C ASP A 82 0.82 1.63 -8.75
N GLU A 83 1.46 2.20 -9.76
CA GLU A 83 1.24 3.61 -10.10
C GLU A 83 -0.21 3.87 -10.48
N VAL A 84 -0.79 2.99 -11.30
CA VAL A 84 -2.18 3.13 -11.71
C VAL A 84 -3.09 3.05 -10.50
N MET A 85 -2.84 2.09 -9.61
CA MET A 85 -3.66 1.94 -8.41
C MET A 85 -3.52 3.13 -7.47
N VAL A 86 -2.31 3.67 -7.32
CA VAL A 86 -2.10 4.85 -6.48
C VAL A 86 -2.90 6.02 -7.02
N LYS A 87 -2.84 6.27 -8.32
CA LYS A 87 -3.55 7.39 -8.92
C LYS A 87 -5.06 7.23 -8.75
N GLU A 88 -5.57 6.03 -8.98
CA GLU A 88 -7.00 5.79 -8.87
C GLU A 88 -7.48 5.94 -7.44
N GLU A 89 -6.73 5.38 -6.48
CA GLU A 89 -7.13 5.48 -5.09
C GLU A 89 -7.02 6.90 -4.58
N LEU A 90 -6.00 7.63 -5.01
CA LEU A 90 -5.83 9.02 -4.61
C LEU A 90 -7.01 9.84 -5.09
N GLU A 91 -7.41 9.66 -6.35
CA GLU A 91 -8.54 10.38 -6.91
C GLU A 91 -9.81 10.08 -6.13
N PHE A 92 -9.99 8.81 -5.77
CA PHE A 92 -11.16 8.40 -5.00
C PHE A 92 -11.17 9.04 -3.61
N LEU A 93 -10.02 9.07 -2.96
CA LEU A 93 -9.95 9.58 -1.59
C LEU A 93 -10.08 11.10 -1.48
N ILE A 94 -9.67 11.82 -2.50
CA ILE A 94 -9.73 13.29 -2.43
C ILE A 94 -10.93 13.90 -3.16
N SER A 95 -11.72 13.08 -3.83
CA SER A 95 -12.90 13.59 -4.55
C SER A 95 -14.19 13.71 -3.64
#